data_15e28ce3ace5166c47493dc11bc4b4ad
#
_entry.id   15e28ce3ace5166c47493dc11bc4b4ad
#
_cell.length_a   1.000
_cell.length_b   1.000
_cell.length_c   1.000
_cell.angle_alpha   90.00
_cell.angle_beta   90.00
_cell.angle_gamma   90.00
#
_symmetry.space_group_name_H-M   'P 1'
#
loop_
_entity.id
_entity.type
_entity.pdbx_description
1 polymer ?
#
loop_
_entity_poly.entity_id
_entity_poly.type
_entity_poly.pdbx_seq_one_letter_code
_entity_poly.pdbx_strand_id
1 'polypeptide(L)'
;MKQDFNELVKNRIPHTSKLEKNFNNRILTVSSKEKIPLHARLYLNSWEKKIEKIGNLNYPKKATKNNVYGSLELLVSILPNGELNEIRLIESSGHLVLDKAAISIVKMASPFAPFPEEMLQSVDLLEVVRIWDFRKNASQRFKFNARNW
;
A
#
# COMPACT_ATOMS: atom_id res chain seq x y z
N MET A 1 -20.01 -3.11 5.96
CA MET A 1 -18.94 -2.31 6.56
C MET A 1 -17.67 -2.32 5.75
N LYS A 2 -17.11 -3.47 5.54
CA LYS A 2 -15.90 -3.61 4.72
C LYS A 2 -16.10 -3.11 3.30
N GLN A 3 -17.23 -3.46 2.69
CA GLN A 3 -17.56 -3.05 1.35
C GLN A 3 -17.75 -1.53 1.25
N ASP A 4 -18.45 -0.96 2.21
CA ASP A 4 -18.69 0.48 2.22
C ASP A 4 -17.39 1.26 2.34
N PHE A 5 -16.47 0.73 3.11
CA PHE A 5 -15.18 1.37 3.29
C PHE A 5 -14.37 1.36 2.00
N ASN A 6 -14.38 0.24 1.29
CA ASN A 6 -13.71 0.14 0.01
C ASN A 6 -14.31 1.10 -1.02
N GLU A 7 -15.61 1.25 -1.02
CA GLU A 7 -16.26 2.20 -1.91
C GLU A 7 -15.87 3.62 -1.59
N LEU A 8 -15.78 3.97 -0.31
CA LEU A 8 -15.33 5.29 0.09
C LEU A 8 -13.92 5.57 -0.41
N VAL A 9 -13.03 4.60 -0.29
CA VAL A 9 -11.66 4.75 -0.78
C VAL A 9 -11.64 4.95 -2.29
N LYS A 10 -12.39 4.15 -3.02
CA LYS A 10 -12.48 4.28 -4.48
C LYS A 10 -13.02 5.64 -4.89
N ASN A 11 -14.06 6.09 -4.23
CA ASN A 11 -14.69 7.35 -4.60
C ASN A 11 -13.83 8.57 -4.30
N ARG A 12 -12.84 8.42 -3.44
CA ARG A 12 -11.93 9.51 -3.12
C ARG A 12 -10.86 9.71 -4.18
N ILE A 13 -10.74 8.76 -5.11
CA ILE A 13 -9.80 8.84 -6.20
C ILE A 13 -10.60 8.76 -7.50
N PRO A 14 -11.29 9.85 -7.85
CA PRO A 14 -12.33 9.79 -8.87
C PRO A 14 -11.85 9.73 -10.31
N HIS A 15 -10.57 9.81 -10.54
CA HIS A 15 -10.07 9.92 -11.90
C HIS A 15 -9.46 8.65 -12.45
N THR A 16 -9.70 7.51 -11.80
CA THR A 16 -9.10 6.25 -12.24
C THR A 16 -9.39 5.93 -13.70
N SER A 17 -10.65 6.04 -14.10
CA SER A 17 -11.01 5.75 -15.49
C SER A 17 -10.41 6.73 -16.47
N LYS A 18 -10.30 8.00 -16.09
CA LYS A 18 -9.69 9.02 -16.92
C LYS A 18 -8.19 8.80 -17.04
N LEU A 19 -7.56 8.43 -15.94
CA LEU A 19 -6.14 8.12 -15.95
C LEU A 19 -5.84 6.89 -16.80
N GLU A 20 -6.68 5.88 -16.71
CA GLU A 20 -6.53 4.67 -17.50
C GLU A 20 -6.50 4.96 -18.98
N LYS A 21 -7.27 5.92 -19.45
CA LYS A 21 -7.29 6.29 -20.86
C LYS A 21 -5.98 6.89 -21.32
N ASN A 22 -5.22 7.48 -20.40
CA ASN A 22 -3.95 8.11 -20.70
C ASN A 22 -2.76 7.19 -20.53
N PHE A 23 -2.98 6.01 -19.96
CA PHE A 23 -1.92 5.04 -19.79
C PHE A 23 -1.77 4.24 -21.07
N ASN A 24 -0.55 3.97 -21.46
CA ASN A 24 -0.25 3.12 -22.60
C ASN A 24 -0.21 1.65 -22.20
N ASN A 25 -1.03 1.27 -21.22
CA ASN A 25 -1.10 -0.10 -20.68
C ASN A 25 0.22 -0.57 -20.05
N ARG A 26 1.04 0.35 -19.59
CA ARG A 26 2.30 0.02 -18.97
C ARG A 26 2.14 0.00 -17.46
N ILE A 27 1.39 -0.98 -16.99
CA ILE A 27 1.12 -1.16 -15.58
C ILE A 27 2.05 -2.24 -15.04
N LEU A 28 2.83 -1.91 -14.03
CA LEU A 28 3.66 -2.87 -13.34
C LEU A 28 2.96 -3.26 -12.04
N THR A 29 2.52 -4.51 -11.96
CA THR A 29 1.93 -5.04 -10.75
C THR A 29 2.96 -5.88 -10.02
N VAL A 30 3.21 -5.54 -8.78
CA VAL A 30 4.21 -6.20 -7.96
C VAL A 30 3.54 -6.91 -6.80
N SER A 31 3.76 -8.21 -6.72
CA SER A 31 3.32 -9.03 -5.59
C SER A 31 4.46 -9.98 -5.24
N SER A 32 4.25 -10.79 -4.21
CA SER A 32 5.29 -11.71 -3.76
C SER A 32 5.66 -12.79 -4.78
N LYS A 33 4.88 -12.91 -5.85
CA LYS A 33 5.08 -13.97 -6.83
C LYS A 33 5.75 -13.51 -8.12
N GLU A 34 5.92 -12.22 -8.29
CA GLU A 34 6.40 -11.68 -9.56
C GLU A 34 7.89 -11.40 -9.53
N LYS A 35 8.52 -11.52 -10.70
CA LYS A 35 9.87 -11.01 -10.86
C LYS A 35 9.81 -9.50 -11.00
N ILE A 36 10.67 -8.82 -10.27
CA ILE A 36 10.65 -7.38 -10.19
C ILE A 36 11.93 -6.80 -10.77
N PRO A 37 11.84 -5.88 -11.73
CA PRO A 37 13.04 -5.21 -12.23
C PRO A 37 13.80 -4.50 -11.11
N LEU A 38 15.10 -4.39 -11.24
CA LEU A 38 15.95 -3.80 -10.20
C LEU A 38 15.51 -2.40 -9.81
N HIS A 39 15.21 -1.54 -10.79
CA HIS A 39 14.78 -0.17 -10.50
C HIS A 39 13.53 -0.13 -9.64
N ALA A 40 12.57 -1.02 -9.92
CA ALA A 40 11.33 -1.09 -9.14
C ALA A 40 11.60 -1.66 -7.76
N ARG A 41 12.50 -2.63 -7.64
CA ARG A 41 12.84 -3.23 -6.35
C ARG A 41 13.45 -2.22 -5.39
N LEU A 42 14.34 -1.38 -5.90
CA LEU A 42 14.95 -0.32 -5.09
C LEU A 42 13.91 0.70 -4.63
N TYR A 43 13.03 1.08 -5.54
CA TYR A 43 11.92 1.99 -5.22
C TYR A 43 11.04 1.39 -4.12
N LEU A 44 10.67 0.12 -4.26
CA LEU A 44 9.79 -0.56 -3.31
C LEU A 44 10.43 -0.74 -1.94
N ASN A 45 11.72 -1.01 -1.88
CA ASN A 45 12.41 -1.12 -0.60
C ASN A 45 12.32 0.19 0.17
N SER A 46 12.52 1.30 -0.51
CA SER A 46 12.42 2.62 0.10
C SER A 46 10.97 2.92 0.52
N TRP A 47 10.03 2.58 -0.34
CA TRP A 47 8.61 2.75 -0.08
C TRP A 47 8.16 1.98 1.16
N GLU A 48 8.57 0.71 1.25
CA GLU A 48 8.23 -0.13 2.40
C GLU A 48 8.77 0.44 3.70
N LYS A 49 10.02 0.90 3.68
CA LYS A 49 10.63 1.48 4.88
C LYS A 49 9.87 2.70 5.36
N LYS A 50 9.46 3.55 4.43
CA LYS A 50 8.67 4.73 4.77
C LYS A 50 7.34 4.36 5.40
N ILE A 51 6.64 3.40 4.80
CA ILE A 51 5.35 2.93 5.29
C ILE A 51 5.50 2.30 6.67
N GLU A 52 6.50 1.46 6.85
CA GLU A 52 6.71 0.79 8.15
C GLU A 52 7.02 1.80 9.25
N LYS A 53 7.81 2.81 8.94
CA LYS A 53 8.12 3.84 9.90
C LYS A 53 6.87 4.61 10.32
N ILE A 54 6.08 5.04 9.35
CA ILE A 54 4.85 5.77 9.63
C ILE A 54 3.85 4.89 10.34
N GLY A 55 3.75 3.63 9.93
CA GLY A 55 2.84 2.68 10.55
C GLY A 55 3.16 2.42 12.01
N ASN A 56 4.45 2.30 12.33
CA ASN A 56 4.84 2.06 13.73
C ASN A 56 4.67 3.30 14.60
N LEU A 57 4.87 4.49 14.03
CA LEU A 57 4.63 5.74 14.76
C LEU A 57 3.14 5.97 14.99
N ASN A 58 2.29 5.42 14.14
CA ASN A 58 0.84 5.62 14.20
C ASN A 58 0.08 4.32 14.40
N TYR A 59 0.67 3.40 15.12
CA TYR A 59 0.04 2.11 15.38
C TYR A 59 -1.29 2.32 16.09
N PRO A 60 -2.35 1.62 15.68
CA PRO A 60 -3.69 1.87 16.23
C PRO A 60 -3.76 1.51 17.71
N LYS A 61 -3.96 2.52 18.55
CA LYS A 61 -4.02 2.34 20.00
C LYS A 61 -5.16 1.43 20.42
N LYS A 62 -6.28 1.51 19.72
CA LYS A 62 -7.42 0.66 20.02
C LYS A 62 -7.10 -0.82 19.83
N ALA A 63 -6.30 -1.14 18.80
CA ALA A 63 -5.90 -2.52 18.57
C ALA A 63 -5.02 -3.02 19.70
N THR A 64 -4.04 -2.23 20.11
CA THR A 64 -3.15 -2.59 21.21
C THR A 64 -3.93 -2.78 22.50
N LYS A 65 -4.82 -1.86 22.81
CA LYS A 65 -5.62 -1.89 24.03
C LYS A 65 -6.52 -3.11 24.09
N ASN A 66 -7.05 -3.53 22.96
CA ASN A 66 -8.00 -4.64 22.90
C ASN A 66 -7.37 -5.96 22.45
N ASN A 67 -6.04 -6.00 22.38
CA ASN A 67 -5.31 -7.20 21.94
C ASN A 67 -5.76 -7.68 20.55
N VAL A 68 -5.90 -6.75 19.63
CA VAL A 68 -6.33 -7.06 18.27
C VAL A 68 -5.11 -7.04 17.36
N TYR A 69 -4.84 -8.16 16.73
CA TYR A 69 -3.70 -8.33 15.83
C TYR A 69 -4.16 -9.13 14.61
N GLY A 70 -3.44 -9.03 13.53
CA GLY A 70 -3.78 -9.80 12.35
C GLY A 70 -3.12 -9.26 11.09
N SER A 71 -3.48 -9.87 9.99
CA SER A 71 -2.92 -9.53 8.69
C SER A 71 -4.03 -9.19 7.71
N LEU A 72 -3.71 -8.30 6.80
CA LEU A 72 -4.62 -7.93 5.71
C LEU A 72 -3.81 -7.77 4.44
N GLU A 73 -4.48 -7.70 3.32
CA GLU A 73 -3.82 -7.51 2.03
C GLU A 73 -4.38 -6.29 1.34
N LEU A 74 -3.48 -5.39 0.93
CA LEU A 74 -3.84 -4.18 0.21
C LEU A 74 -3.16 -4.13 -1.14
N LEU A 75 -3.87 -3.55 -2.09
CA LEU A 75 -3.28 -3.06 -3.33
C LEU A 75 -3.17 -1.55 -3.20
N VAL A 76 -1.99 -1.02 -3.44
CA VAL A 76 -1.75 0.42 -3.47
C VAL A 76 -1.21 0.76 -4.85
N SER A 77 -1.87 1.67 -5.57
CA SER A 77 -1.36 2.07 -6.87
C SER A 77 -0.82 3.49 -6.83
N ILE A 78 0.32 3.69 -7.49
CA ILE A 78 1.11 4.90 -7.41
C ILE A 78 1.40 5.42 -8.82
N LEU A 79 1.20 6.72 -9.01
CA LEU A 79 1.48 7.39 -10.28
C LEU A 79 2.97 7.74 -10.39
N PRO A 80 3.47 7.97 -11.61
CA PRO A 80 4.88 8.27 -11.81
C PRO A 80 5.41 9.44 -10.99
N ASN A 81 4.55 10.43 -10.71
CA ASN A 81 4.96 11.58 -9.90
C ASN A 81 4.94 11.30 -8.38
N GLY A 82 4.58 10.08 -7.99
CA GLY A 82 4.51 9.69 -6.58
C GLY A 82 3.14 9.85 -5.95
N GLU A 83 2.18 10.39 -6.69
CA GLU A 83 0.84 10.55 -6.13
C GLU A 83 0.14 9.21 -5.96
N LEU A 84 -0.62 9.11 -4.89
CA LEU A 84 -1.44 7.95 -4.63
C LEU A 84 -2.61 7.93 -5.60
N ASN A 85 -2.74 6.83 -6.35
CA ASN A 85 -3.84 6.68 -7.30
C ASN A 85 -5.02 5.94 -6.68
N GLU A 86 -4.77 4.80 -6.07
CA GLU A 86 -5.84 3.98 -5.52
C GLU A 86 -5.34 3.14 -4.35
N ILE A 87 -6.23 2.88 -3.40
CA ILE A 87 -6.00 1.86 -2.36
C ILE A 87 -7.18 0.90 -2.43
N ARG A 88 -6.89 -0.39 -2.47
CA ARG A 88 -7.94 -1.41 -2.49
C ARG A 88 -7.65 -2.48 -1.45
N LEU A 89 -8.63 -2.74 -0.61
CA LEU A 89 -8.53 -3.83 0.36
C LEU A 89 -8.83 -5.14 -0.35
N ILE A 90 -7.81 -5.96 -0.53
CA ILE A 90 -7.95 -7.26 -1.20
C ILE A 90 -8.51 -8.27 -0.22
N GLU A 91 -7.91 -8.32 0.98
CA GLU A 91 -8.39 -9.23 2.01
C GLU A 91 -8.32 -8.55 3.37
N SER A 92 -9.43 -8.60 4.10
CA SER A 92 -9.54 -7.98 5.40
C SER A 92 -8.81 -8.78 6.47
N SER A 93 -8.32 -8.09 7.49
CA SER A 93 -7.79 -8.73 8.69
C SER A 93 -8.89 -9.38 9.53
N GLY A 94 -10.14 -9.06 9.24
CA GLY A 94 -11.25 -9.44 10.09
C GLY A 94 -11.53 -8.42 11.19
N HIS A 95 -10.71 -7.37 11.26
CA HIS A 95 -10.85 -6.32 12.26
C HIS A 95 -10.85 -4.96 11.59
N LEU A 96 -11.97 -4.27 11.67
CA LEU A 96 -12.13 -2.97 11.03
C LEU A 96 -11.06 -1.96 11.48
N VAL A 97 -10.66 -2.02 12.74
CA VAL A 97 -9.67 -1.10 13.27
C VAL A 97 -8.31 -1.25 12.55
N LEU A 98 -7.94 -2.48 12.22
CA LEU A 98 -6.68 -2.73 11.50
C LEU A 98 -6.80 -2.35 10.04
N ASP A 99 -7.92 -2.69 9.40
CA ASP A 99 -8.13 -2.36 8.00
C ASP A 99 -8.11 -0.86 7.79
N LYS A 100 -8.80 -0.11 8.64
CA LYS A 100 -8.81 1.35 8.58
C LYS A 100 -7.43 1.94 8.86
N ALA A 101 -6.72 1.36 9.81
CA ALA A 101 -5.39 1.84 10.16
C ALA A 101 -4.43 1.71 8.97
N ALA A 102 -4.45 0.59 8.28
CA ALA A 102 -3.58 0.37 7.13
C ALA A 102 -3.83 1.40 6.04
N ILE A 103 -5.09 1.63 5.71
CA ILE A 103 -5.44 2.61 4.69
C ILE A 103 -5.03 4.03 5.12
N SER A 104 -5.24 4.34 6.38
CA SER A 104 -4.85 5.64 6.93
C SER A 104 -3.34 5.85 6.86
N ILE A 105 -2.57 4.81 7.16
CA ILE A 105 -1.10 4.87 7.09
C ILE A 105 -0.63 5.16 5.66
N VAL A 106 -1.23 4.51 4.66
CA VAL A 106 -0.89 4.78 3.26
C VAL A 106 -1.16 6.24 2.92
N LYS A 107 -2.31 6.74 3.32
CA LYS A 107 -2.68 8.14 3.05
C LYS A 107 -1.73 9.11 3.73
N MET A 108 -1.34 8.83 4.97
CA MET A 108 -0.38 9.66 5.68
C MET A 108 1.00 9.65 5.03
N ALA A 109 1.37 8.53 4.44
CA ALA A 109 2.68 8.40 3.82
C ALA A 109 2.72 9.04 2.43
N SER A 110 1.57 9.25 1.81
CA SER A 110 1.52 9.89 0.49
C SER A 110 1.71 11.41 0.59
N PRO A 111 2.22 12.07 -0.43
CA PRO A 111 2.71 11.49 -1.67
C PRO A 111 4.03 10.76 -1.48
N PHE A 112 4.29 9.84 -2.38
CA PHE A 112 5.52 9.06 -2.34
C PHE A 112 6.58 9.73 -3.21
N ALA A 113 7.78 9.15 -3.23
CA ALA A 113 8.83 9.64 -4.11
C ALA A 113 8.40 9.45 -5.57
N PRO A 114 8.78 10.35 -6.48
CA PRO A 114 8.59 10.11 -7.90
C PRO A 114 9.36 8.88 -8.35
N PHE A 115 8.91 8.22 -9.41
CA PHE A 115 9.66 7.09 -9.95
C PHE A 115 11.03 7.56 -10.44
N PRO A 116 12.08 6.74 -10.25
CA PRO A 116 13.37 7.04 -10.85
C PRO A 116 13.28 7.01 -12.36
N GLU A 117 14.25 7.62 -13.01
CA GLU A 117 14.23 7.80 -14.45
C GLU A 117 14.05 6.51 -15.24
N GLU A 118 14.76 5.45 -14.85
CA GLU A 118 14.61 4.17 -15.51
C GLU A 118 13.19 3.65 -15.45
N MET A 119 12.57 3.83 -14.30
CA MET A 119 11.20 3.37 -14.09
C MET A 119 10.20 4.21 -14.88
N LEU A 120 10.46 5.52 -14.99
CA LEU A 120 9.61 6.42 -15.77
C LEU A 120 9.53 6.01 -17.23
N GLN A 121 10.57 5.42 -17.76
CA GLN A 121 10.62 5.03 -19.15
C GLN A 121 9.73 3.84 -19.47
N SER A 122 9.35 3.07 -18.48
CA SER A 122 8.63 1.81 -18.71
C SER A 122 7.36 1.62 -17.91
N VAL A 123 7.11 2.46 -16.90
CA VAL A 123 5.98 2.24 -15.99
C VAL A 123 5.13 3.50 -15.89
N ASP A 124 3.87 3.35 -16.23
CA ASP A 124 2.88 4.44 -16.13
C ASP A 124 2.05 4.34 -14.86
N LEU A 125 1.99 3.15 -14.27
CA LEU A 125 1.28 2.93 -13.01
C LEU A 125 1.93 1.76 -12.29
N LEU A 126 2.25 1.97 -11.02
CA LEU A 126 2.79 0.90 -10.17
C LEU A 126 1.70 0.42 -9.24
N GLU A 127 1.40 -0.87 -9.28
CA GLU A 127 0.47 -1.49 -8.34
C GLU A 127 1.26 -2.38 -7.39
N VAL A 128 1.19 -2.09 -6.11
CA VAL A 128 1.90 -2.85 -5.08
C VAL A 128 0.89 -3.64 -4.26
N VAL A 129 1.00 -4.95 -4.30
CA VAL A 129 0.14 -5.86 -3.54
C VAL A 129 0.97 -6.48 -2.43
N ARG A 130 0.63 -6.18 -1.19
CA ARG A 130 1.40 -6.67 -0.04
C ARG A 130 0.50 -7.08 1.10
N ILE A 131 1.01 -8.02 1.90
CA ILE A 131 0.37 -8.42 3.15
C ILE A 131 0.94 -7.57 4.26
N TRP A 132 0.04 -6.98 5.04
CA TRP A 132 0.36 -6.11 6.16
C TRP A 132 0.12 -6.87 7.46
N ASP A 133 1.17 -7.03 8.25
CA ASP A 133 1.09 -7.75 9.52
C ASP A 133 1.09 -6.77 10.67
N PHE A 134 0.00 -6.76 11.44
CA PHE A 134 -0.07 -6.04 12.71
C PHE A 134 0.21 -7.01 13.84
N ARG A 135 1.32 -6.83 14.51
CA ARG A 135 1.86 -7.79 15.46
C ARG A 135 1.76 -7.32 16.90
N LYS A 136 1.81 -8.29 17.81
CA LYS A 136 1.83 -8.01 19.23
C LYS A 136 3.19 -7.53 19.73
N ASN A 137 4.25 -7.78 18.97
CA ASN A 137 5.60 -7.49 19.37
C ASN A 137 5.80 -5.99 19.64
N ALA A 138 6.30 -5.66 20.81
CA ALA A 138 6.44 -4.28 21.25
C ALA A 138 7.47 -3.50 20.43
N SER A 139 8.48 -4.16 19.91
CA SER A 139 9.56 -3.47 19.18
C SER A 139 9.25 -3.28 17.71
N GLN A 140 8.41 -4.13 17.12
CA GLN A 140 8.02 -4.01 15.72
C GLN A 140 6.56 -4.41 15.58
N ARG A 141 5.68 -3.45 15.78
CA ARG A 141 4.24 -3.71 15.82
C ARG A 141 3.62 -3.89 14.47
N PHE A 142 4.13 -3.17 13.49
CA PHE A 142 3.67 -3.31 12.13
C PHE A 142 4.83 -3.65 11.24
N LYS A 143 4.60 -4.61 10.34
CA LYS A 143 5.60 -5.01 9.37
C LYS A 143 4.93 -5.61 8.15
N PHE A 144 5.57 -5.43 7.00
CA PHE A 144 5.17 -6.18 5.82
C PHE A 144 5.60 -7.63 5.99
N ASN A 145 4.81 -8.53 5.39
CA ASN A 145 5.14 -9.93 5.44
C ASN A 145 6.53 -10.15 4.84
N ALA A 146 7.31 -11.00 5.50
CA ALA A 146 8.71 -11.21 5.13
C ALA A 146 8.90 -11.85 3.77
N ARG A 147 7.87 -12.43 3.22
CA ARG A 147 7.95 -12.98 1.90
C ARG A 147 8.01 -11.86 0.93
N ASN A 148 9.01 -11.75 0.16
CA ASN A 148 9.18 -10.60 -0.52
C ASN A 148 9.62 -10.68 -1.81
N TRP A 149 9.92 -9.66 -2.18
CA TRP A 149 10.35 -9.22 -3.47
C TRP A 149 11.62 -9.99 -3.91
#